data_4f79a6f2af3d0910c5ba04edb1f5afbc
#
_entry.id   4f79a6f2af3d0910c5ba04edb1f5afbc
#
_cell.length_a   1.000
_cell.length_b   1.000
_cell.length_c   1.000
_cell.angle_alpha   90.00
_cell.angle_beta   90.00
_cell.angle_gamma   90.00
#
_symmetry.space_group_name_H-M   'P 1'
#
loop_
_entity.id
_entity.type
_entity.pdbx_description
1 polymer ?
#
loop_
_entity_poly.entity_id
_entity_poly.type
_entity_poly.pdbx_seq_one_letter_code
_entity_poly.pdbx_strand_id
1 'polypeptide(L)'
;TKDNKVTNAGLLLSDQGILKQSRIFCTRWKGLVKGSIEGDAIDDKEYNGSIISLLENAETFIKNNSHISWEINGMKRIENADYPVRAIREAIVNAIIHRDYQMVGSEIHIDMFDNRLEITSPGGMIDGSFVQNLDIRKISSIRRNRVISDIFNRLHFMERRGSGLTRIIESYNDCNFKPEFSSDVSSFKVVFPNKGY
;
A
#
# COMPACT_ATOMS: atom_id res chain seq x y z
N THR A 1 5.84 -19.20 -19.00
CA THR A 1 4.74 -19.99 -19.61
C THR A 1 4.90 -21.45 -19.24
N LYS A 2 3.82 -22.13 -18.89
CA LYS A 2 3.77 -23.58 -18.70
C LYS A 2 2.89 -24.12 -19.81
N ASP A 3 3.38 -25.11 -20.56
CA ASP A 3 2.65 -25.75 -21.67
C ASP A 3 2.11 -24.73 -22.72
N ASN A 4 2.90 -23.74 -23.07
CA ASN A 4 2.53 -22.61 -23.95
C ASN A 4 1.35 -21.75 -23.47
N LYS A 5 0.92 -21.90 -22.22
CA LYS A 5 -0.14 -21.07 -21.61
C LYS A 5 0.46 -19.99 -20.73
N VAL A 6 -0.15 -18.82 -20.74
CA VAL A 6 0.23 -17.73 -19.84
C VAL A 6 -0.24 -18.08 -18.43
N THR A 7 0.63 -17.89 -17.42
CA THR A 7 0.28 -18.09 -16.02
C THR A 7 -0.47 -16.87 -15.46
N ASN A 8 -1.20 -17.03 -14.35
CA ASN A 8 -1.85 -15.89 -13.68
C ASN A 8 -0.86 -14.78 -13.31
N ALA A 9 0.36 -15.13 -12.89
CA ALA A 9 1.40 -14.14 -12.65
C ALA A 9 1.81 -13.41 -13.92
N GLY A 10 1.87 -14.09 -15.07
CA GLY A 10 2.12 -13.47 -16.37
C GLY A 10 0.98 -12.53 -16.79
N LEU A 11 -0.27 -12.91 -16.53
CA LEU A 11 -1.44 -12.05 -16.80
C LEU A 11 -1.45 -10.80 -15.92
N LEU A 12 -1.09 -10.91 -14.64
CA LEU A 12 -0.98 -9.79 -13.72
C LEU A 12 0.14 -8.80 -14.09
N LEU A 13 1.16 -9.27 -14.82
CA LEU A 13 2.25 -8.43 -15.32
C LEU A 13 1.98 -7.85 -16.70
N SER A 14 0.90 -8.28 -17.39
CA SER A 14 0.54 -7.76 -18.70
C SER A 14 -0.32 -6.51 -18.57
N ASP A 15 -0.16 -5.58 -19.51
CA ASP A 15 -0.93 -4.32 -19.54
C ASP A 15 -2.36 -4.48 -20.09
N GLN A 16 -2.75 -5.71 -20.47
CA GLN A 16 -4.04 -5.97 -21.10
C GLN A 16 -5.23 -5.94 -20.13
N GLY A 17 -5.00 -5.88 -18.81
CA GLY A 17 -6.08 -5.80 -17.81
C GLY A 17 -7.03 -7.00 -17.81
N ILE A 18 -6.54 -8.18 -18.21
CA ILE A 18 -7.37 -9.40 -18.37
C ILE A 18 -7.92 -9.88 -17.00
N LEU A 19 -7.12 -9.75 -15.95
CA LEU A 19 -7.54 -10.14 -14.61
C LEU A 19 -8.25 -8.97 -13.92
N LYS A 20 -9.56 -9.09 -13.74
CA LYS A 20 -10.39 -8.06 -13.08
C LYS A 20 -9.93 -7.73 -11.67
N GLN A 21 -9.24 -8.65 -11.01
CA GLN A 21 -8.67 -8.46 -9.67
C GLN A 21 -7.42 -7.56 -9.67
N SER A 22 -6.84 -7.26 -10.85
CA SER A 22 -5.70 -6.34 -10.99
C SER A 22 -6.20 -4.90 -11.01
N ARG A 23 -6.67 -4.42 -9.84
CA ARG A 23 -7.27 -3.10 -9.64
C ARG A 23 -6.87 -2.48 -8.33
N ILE A 24 -6.77 -1.14 -8.33
CA ILE A 24 -6.63 -0.30 -7.14
C ILE A 24 -7.63 0.86 -7.25
N PHE A 25 -8.40 1.07 -6.19
CA PHE A 25 -9.20 2.28 -5.99
C PHE A 25 -8.43 3.23 -5.09
N CYS A 26 -8.30 4.48 -5.53
CA CYS A 26 -7.63 5.54 -4.79
C CYS A 26 -8.60 6.70 -4.61
N THR A 27 -8.91 7.05 -3.37
CA THR A 27 -9.86 8.13 -3.07
C THR A 27 -9.26 9.10 -2.06
N ARG A 28 -9.31 10.40 -2.36
CA ARG A 28 -9.01 11.48 -1.42
C ARG A 28 -10.32 12.04 -0.88
N TRP A 29 -10.58 11.79 0.38
CA TRP A 29 -11.77 12.24 1.10
C TRP A 29 -11.56 13.62 1.70
N LYS A 30 -12.62 14.43 1.73
CA LYS A 30 -12.66 15.66 2.50
C LYS A 30 -12.96 15.33 3.97
N GLY A 31 -12.13 15.83 4.88
CA GLY A 31 -12.31 15.58 6.31
C GLY A 31 -11.79 14.21 6.77
N LEU A 32 -12.44 13.65 7.79
CA LEU A 32 -11.91 12.50 8.56
C LEU A 32 -12.67 11.19 8.35
N VAL A 33 -13.80 11.19 7.65
CA VAL A 33 -14.67 10.02 7.47
C VAL A 33 -15.19 9.92 6.05
N LYS A 34 -15.47 8.69 5.60
CA LYS A 34 -16.10 8.40 4.32
C LYS A 34 -17.60 8.71 4.39
N GLY A 35 -18.17 9.27 3.31
CA GLY A 35 -19.61 9.32 3.11
C GLY A 35 -20.40 10.14 4.15
N SER A 36 -19.77 11.05 4.89
CA SER A 36 -20.48 12.04 5.69
C SER A 36 -21.10 13.11 4.77
N ILE A 37 -22.09 13.87 5.25
CA ILE A 37 -22.68 15.02 4.52
C ILE A 37 -21.57 16.02 4.09
N GLU A 38 -20.43 16.02 4.80
CA GLU A 38 -19.25 16.82 4.49
C GLU A 38 -18.12 16.03 3.81
N GLY A 39 -18.26 14.71 3.68
CA GLY A 39 -17.21 13.77 3.24
C GLY A 39 -17.28 13.40 1.77
N ASP A 40 -17.39 14.41 0.89
CA ASP A 40 -17.27 14.19 -0.55
C ASP A 40 -15.84 13.81 -0.93
N ALA A 41 -15.70 12.97 -1.97
CA ALA A 41 -14.41 12.69 -2.56
C ALA A 41 -13.88 13.94 -3.28
N ILE A 42 -12.67 14.35 -2.95
CA ILE A 42 -11.96 15.46 -3.61
C ILE A 42 -11.32 14.98 -4.91
N ASP A 43 -10.76 13.76 -4.88
CA ASP A 43 -10.19 13.07 -6.03
C ASP A 43 -10.50 11.58 -5.91
N ASP A 44 -10.90 10.96 -7.02
CA ASP A 44 -11.25 9.54 -7.06
C ASP A 44 -10.75 8.94 -8.36
N LYS A 45 -9.97 7.87 -8.26
CA LYS A 45 -9.36 7.18 -9.39
C LYS A 45 -9.47 5.67 -9.25
N GLU A 46 -9.85 5.04 -10.33
CA GLU A 46 -9.75 3.59 -10.50
C GLU A 46 -8.59 3.29 -11.46
N TYR A 47 -7.64 2.49 -11.00
CA TYR A 47 -6.54 2.00 -11.82
C TYR A 47 -6.67 0.51 -12.05
N ASN A 48 -6.47 0.07 -13.29
CA ASN A 48 -6.44 -1.32 -13.72
C ASN A 48 -5.24 -1.56 -14.66
N GLY A 49 -4.89 -2.81 -14.91
CA GLY A 49 -3.78 -3.17 -15.79
C GLY A 49 -2.72 -4.00 -15.09
N SER A 50 -1.45 -3.83 -15.49
CA SER A 50 -0.34 -4.54 -14.89
C SER A 50 -0.10 -4.09 -13.44
N ILE A 51 0.32 -5.02 -12.59
CA ILE A 51 0.63 -4.70 -11.19
C ILE A 51 1.79 -3.71 -11.04
N ILE A 52 2.63 -3.54 -12.07
CA ILE A 52 3.69 -2.53 -12.11
C ILE A 52 3.06 -1.15 -12.33
N SER A 53 2.19 -1.02 -13.34
CA SER A 53 1.45 0.22 -13.58
C SER A 53 0.56 0.61 -12.40
N LEU A 54 -0.03 -0.39 -11.71
CA LEU A 54 -0.82 -0.15 -10.50
C LEU A 54 0.04 0.46 -9.38
N LEU A 55 1.26 -0.06 -9.16
CA LEU A 55 2.20 0.50 -8.18
C LEU A 55 2.53 1.96 -8.50
N GLU A 56 2.91 2.27 -9.75
CA GLU A 56 3.31 3.60 -10.20
C GLU A 56 2.15 4.61 -10.11
N ASN A 57 0.95 4.19 -10.51
CA ASN A 57 -0.25 5.02 -10.45
C ASN A 57 -0.65 5.32 -9.00
N ALA A 58 -0.59 4.33 -8.10
CA ALA A 58 -0.90 4.50 -6.69
C ALA A 58 0.10 5.45 -6.01
N GLU A 59 1.40 5.31 -6.27
CA GLU A 59 2.44 6.25 -5.79
C GLU A 59 2.17 7.68 -6.29
N THR A 60 1.82 7.81 -7.57
CA THR A 60 1.52 9.10 -8.20
C THR A 60 0.28 9.75 -7.60
N PHE A 61 -0.79 8.97 -7.37
CA PHE A 61 -2.01 9.46 -6.74
C PHE A 61 -1.72 10.01 -5.32
N ILE A 62 -1.02 9.23 -4.50
CA ILE A 62 -0.69 9.66 -3.13
C ILE A 62 0.16 10.92 -3.15
N LYS A 63 1.16 10.98 -4.03
CA LYS A 63 2.04 12.16 -4.18
C LYS A 63 1.24 13.40 -4.58
N ASN A 64 0.31 13.30 -5.51
CA ASN A 64 -0.50 14.42 -6.00
C ASN A 64 -1.49 14.94 -4.96
N ASN A 65 -1.91 14.07 -4.02
CA ASN A 65 -2.87 14.38 -2.96
C ASN A 65 -2.22 14.61 -1.59
N SER A 66 -0.88 14.65 -1.52
CA SER A 66 -0.10 14.93 -0.32
C SER A 66 0.54 16.31 -0.39
N HIS A 67 0.75 16.93 0.77
CA HIS A 67 1.49 18.17 0.87
C HIS A 67 2.94 17.90 1.26
N ILE A 68 3.84 18.74 0.75
CA ILE A 68 5.23 18.81 1.19
C ILE A 68 5.41 20.22 1.75
N SER A 69 5.41 20.33 3.05
CA SER A 69 5.81 21.55 3.73
C SER A 69 7.35 21.63 3.77
N TRP A 70 7.87 22.82 3.96
CA TRP A 70 9.30 23.01 4.12
C TRP A 70 9.58 24.08 5.18
N GLU A 71 10.67 23.90 5.88
CA GLU A 71 11.20 24.87 6.82
C GLU A 71 12.66 25.16 6.55
N ILE A 72 13.13 26.33 6.96
CA ILE A 72 14.55 26.69 6.89
C ILE A 72 15.16 26.45 8.26
N ASN A 73 16.12 25.54 8.32
CA ASN A 73 16.92 25.30 9.52
C ASN A 73 18.40 25.71 9.24
N GLY A 74 18.77 26.88 9.70
CA GLY A 74 20.05 27.51 9.36
C GLY A 74 20.13 27.82 7.86
N MET A 75 21.11 27.22 7.16
CA MET A 75 21.28 27.36 5.70
C MET A 75 20.64 26.25 4.88
N LYS A 76 19.92 25.31 5.52
CA LYS A 76 19.33 24.15 4.86
C LYS A 76 17.80 24.26 4.82
N ARG A 77 17.23 23.93 3.66
CA ARG A 77 15.82 23.67 3.51
C ARG A 77 15.54 22.21 3.91
N ILE A 78 14.67 22.02 4.88
CA ILE A 78 14.16 20.71 5.30
C ILE A 78 12.76 20.55 4.71
N GLU A 79 12.54 19.50 3.96
CA GLU A 79 11.22 19.16 3.41
C GLU A 79 10.53 18.14 4.33
N ASN A 80 9.33 18.50 4.75
CA ASN A 80 8.47 17.67 5.58
C ASN A 80 7.29 17.17 4.74
N ALA A 81 7.36 15.93 4.27
CA ALA A 81 6.26 15.30 3.56
C ALA A 81 5.23 14.76 4.55
N ASP A 82 3.93 14.86 4.20
CA ASP A 82 2.81 14.28 4.96
C ASP A 82 3.06 12.80 5.28
N TYR A 83 3.67 12.07 4.35
CA TYR A 83 3.94 10.64 4.47
C TYR A 83 5.35 10.30 4.00
N PRO A 84 6.11 9.45 4.72
CA PRO A 84 7.43 8.98 4.27
C PRO A 84 7.32 8.15 2.99
N VAL A 85 7.91 8.61 1.91
CA VAL A 85 7.81 8.02 0.55
C VAL A 85 8.19 6.53 0.55
N ARG A 86 9.27 6.16 1.27
CA ARG A 86 9.71 4.75 1.33
C ARG A 86 8.71 3.85 2.05
N ALA A 87 8.06 4.34 3.11
CA ALA A 87 7.04 3.59 3.84
C ALA A 87 5.79 3.37 2.99
N ILE A 88 5.35 4.40 2.27
CA ILE A 88 4.21 4.30 1.35
C ILE A 88 4.49 3.29 0.25
N ARG A 89 5.65 3.39 -0.42
CA ARG A 89 6.04 2.41 -1.45
C ARG A 89 6.06 0.99 -0.92
N GLU A 90 6.65 0.76 0.25
CA GLU A 90 6.69 -0.56 0.90
C GLU A 90 5.27 -1.10 1.16
N ALA A 91 4.35 -0.26 1.63
CA ALA A 91 2.97 -0.66 1.90
C ALA A 91 2.20 -1.00 0.61
N ILE A 92 2.34 -0.22 -0.47
CA ILE A 92 1.70 -0.51 -1.75
C ILE A 92 2.25 -1.81 -2.34
N VAL A 93 3.58 -1.99 -2.32
CA VAL A 93 4.22 -3.23 -2.76
C VAL A 93 3.68 -4.41 -1.96
N ASN A 94 3.63 -4.31 -0.63
CA ASN A 94 3.07 -5.35 0.23
C ASN A 94 1.59 -5.62 -0.08
N ALA A 95 0.78 -4.60 -0.31
CA ALA A 95 -0.61 -4.74 -0.69
C ALA A 95 -0.77 -5.54 -2.00
N ILE A 96 0.10 -5.33 -2.99
CA ILE A 96 0.10 -6.03 -4.28
C ILE A 96 0.60 -7.48 -4.13
N ILE A 97 1.76 -7.69 -3.48
CA ILE A 97 2.38 -9.03 -3.43
C ILE A 97 1.70 -9.98 -2.45
N HIS A 98 0.99 -9.45 -1.45
CA HIS A 98 0.26 -10.25 -0.46
C HIS A 98 -1.24 -10.30 -0.72
N ARG A 99 -1.77 -9.55 -1.70
CA ARG A 99 -3.17 -9.63 -2.09
C ARG A 99 -3.58 -11.09 -2.36
N ASP A 100 -4.76 -11.45 -1.89
CA ASP A 100 -5.39 -12.71 -2.28
C ASP A 100 -6.12 -12.54 -3.62
N TYR A 101 -5.46 -12.97 -4.71
CA TYR A 101 -6.01 -12.88 -6.06
C TYR A 101 -7.13 -13.90 -6.33
N GLN A 102 -7.45 -14.80 -5.39
CA GLN A 102 -8.63 -15.67 -5.48
C GLN A 102 -9.90 -14.96 -5.03
N MET A 103 -9.76 -13.88 -4.26
CA MET A 103 -10.90 -13.07 -3.85
C MET A 103 -11.36 -12.20 -5.02
N VAL A 104 -12.46 -12.62 -5.66
CA VAL A 104 -13.11 -11.90 -6.76
C VAL A 104 -14.08 -10.87 -6.18
N GLY A 105 -14.14 -9.67 -6.79
CA GLY A 105 -15.03 -8.59 -6.33
C GLY A 105 -14.54 -7.83 -5.11
N SER A 106 -13.23 -7.89 -4.84
CA SER A 106 -12.58 -7.11 -3.80
C SER A 106 -11.26 -6.56 -4.35
N GLU A 107 -10.99 -5.30 -4.15
CA GLU A 107 -9.87 -4.56 -4.71
C GLU A 107 -8.95 -4.03 -3.60
N ILE A 108 -7.76 -3.58 -3.99
CA ILE A 108 -6.91 -2.79 -3.09
C ILE A 108 -7.52 -1.38 -3.02
N HIS A 109 -7.69 -0.87 -1.80
CA HIS A 109 -8.18 0.48 -1.55
C HIS A 109 -7.08 1.34 -0.92
N ILE A 110 -6.94 2.55 -1.45
CA ILE A 110 -6.09 3.61 -0.92
C ILE A 110 -6.99 4.79 -0.62
N ASP A 111 -7.22 5.04 0.66
CA ASP A 111 -8.10 6.09 1.15
C ASP A 111 -7.27 7.16 1.88
N MET A 112 -7.28 8.37 1.36
CA MET A 112 -6.59 9.51 1.97
C MET A 112 -7.61 10.42 2.64
N PHE A 113 -7.39 10.70 3.92
CA PHE A 113 -8.14 11.66 4.73
C PHE A 113 -7.24 12.85 5.10
N ASP A 114 -7.78 13.85 5.75
CA ASP A 114 -6.96 15.00 6.16
C ASP A 114 -5.88 14.58 7.15
N ASN A 115 -6.19 13.68 8.08
CA ASN A 115 -5.30 13.26 9.16
C ASN A 115 -4.55 11.93 8.92
N ARG A 116 -4.89 11.17 7.88
CA ARG A 116 -4.30 9.84 7.66
C ARG A 116 -4.45 9.33 6.23
N LEU A 117 -3.65 8.33 5.92
CA LEU A 117 -3.75 7.49 4.72
C LEU A 117 -3.99 6.04 5.15
N GLU A 118 -4.98 5.38 4.56
CA GLU A 118 -5.28 3.96 4.75
C GLU A 118 -4.99 3.17 3.46
N ILE A 119 -4.28 2.06 3.57
CA ILE A 119 -4.08 1.11 2.46
C ILE A 119 -4.64 -0.24 2.92
N THR A 120 -5.68 -0.71 2.22
CA THR A 120 -6.35 -1.98 2.52
C THR A 120 -6.18 -2.93 1.34
N SER A 121 -5.72 -4.15 1.61
CA SER A 121 -5.54 -5.21 0.61
C SER A 121 -6.41 -6.42 0.94
N PRO A 122 -7.08 -7.03 -0.06
CA PRO A 122 -7.82 -8.27 0.13
C PRO A 122 -6.94 -9.44 0.57
N GLY A 123 -7.40 -10.19 1.58
CA GLY A 123 -6.72 -11.32 2.19
C GLY A 123 -6.01 -10.97 3.49
N GLY A 124 -6.36 -11.66 4.57
CA GLY A 124 -5.72 -11.55 5.88
C GLY A 124 -4.33 -12.19 5.92
N MET A 125 -3.80 -12.43 7.12
CA MET A 125 -2.53 -13.16 7.29
C MET A 125 -2.65 -14.59 6.78
N ILE A 126 -1.60 -15.09 6.11
CA ILE A 126 -1.61 -16.42 5.45
C ILE A 126 -1.76 -17.56 6.46
N ASP A 127 -1.21 -17.38 7.65
CA ASP A 127 -1.26 -18.33 8.76
C ASP A 127 -2.53 -18.23 9.61
N GLY A 128 -3.47 -17.33 9.22
CA GLY A 128 -4.73 -17.09 9.94
C GLY A 128 -4.57 -16.28 11.22
N SER A 129 -3.37 -15.79 11.52
CA SER A 129 -3.15 -14.89 12.66
C SER A 129 -3.71 -13.49 12.40
N PHE A 130 -3.82 -12.67 13.45
CA PHE A 130 -4.21 -11.26 13.37
C PHE A 130 -3.00 -10.40 13.69
N VAL A 131 -2.58 -9.55 12.74
CA VAL A 131 -1.35 -8.75 12.86
C VAL A 131 -1.31 -7.87 14.11
N GLN A 132 -2.46 -7.33 14.53
CA GLN A 132 -2.60 -6.50 15.71
C GLN A 132 -2.28 -7.22 17.04
N ASN A 133 -2.26 -8.54 17.03
CA ASN A 133 -1.93 -9.38 18.19
C ASN A 133 -0.46 -9.85 18.20
N LEU A 134 0.32 -9.45 17.21
CA LEU A 134 1.70 -9.91 17.01
C LEU A 134 2.72 -8.79 17.26
N ASP A 135 3.91 -9.18 17.67
CA ASP A 135 5.07 -8.29 17.63
C ASP A 135 5.55 -8.16 16.18
N ILE A 136 5.31 -6.99 15.57
CA ILE A 136 5.65 -6.70 14.16
C ILE A 136 7.12 -7.05 13.83
N ARG A 137 8.04 -6.87 14.79
CA ARG A 137 9.47 -7.15 14.62
C ARG A 137 9.79 -8.64 14.52
N LYS A 138 8.87 -9.50 14.97
CA LYS A 138 9.01 -10.97 14.99
C LYS A 138 8.19 -11.67 13.91
N ILE A 139 7.42 -10.92 13.11
CA ILE A 139 6.62 -11.51 12.05
C ILE A 139 7.54 -12.08 10.97
N SER A 140 7.42 -13.38 10.74
CA SER A 140 8.09 -14.03 9.60
C SER A 140 7.39 -13.68 8.30
N SER A 141 8.16 -13.30 7.28
CA SER A 141 7.60 -13.00 5.96
C SER A 141 7.18 -14.29 5.24
N ILE A 142 5.88 -14.54 5.21
CA ILE A 142 5.28 -15.61 4.39
C ILE A 142 4.73 -14.97 3.12
N ARG A 143 5.25 -15.36 1.96
CA ARG A 143 4.86 -14.75 0.68
C ARG A 143 3.66 -15.48 0.07
N ARG A 144 2.52 -14.81 -0.06
CA ARG A 144 1.31 -15.37 -0.71
C ARG A 144 1.57 -15.62 -2.20
N ASN A 145 2.14 -14.65 -2.90
CA ASN A 145 2.39 -14.69 -4.34
C ASN A 145 3.91 -14.75 -4.63
N ARG A 146 4.52 -15.93 -4.45
CA ARG A 146 6.00 -16.10 -4.55
C ARG A 146 6.56 -15.62 -5.88
N VAL A 147 5.92 -15.95 -7.00
CA VAL A 147 6.39 -15.57 -8.34
C VAL A 147 6.39 -14.06 -8.50
N ILE A 148 5.33 -13.38 -8.07
CA ILE A 148 5.22 -11.92 -8.11
C ILE A 148 6.29 -11.30 -7.21
N SER A 149 6.43 -11.79 -5.98
CA SER A 149 7.47 -11.32 -5.04
C SER A 149 8.88 -11.46 -5.61
N ASP A 150 9.19 -12.57 -6.29
CA ASP A 150 10.51 -12.80 -6.89
C ASP A 150 10.76 -11.83 -8.06
N ILE A 151 9.72 -11.50 -8.84
CA ILE A 151 9.83 -10.52 -9.93
C ILE A 151 10.02 -9.11 -9.36
N PHE A 152 9.21 -8.70 -8.37
CA PHE A 152 9.33 -7.39 -7.72
C PHE A 152 10.72 -7.20 -7.07
N ASN A 153 11.28 -8.27 -6.49
CA ASN A 153 12.65 -8.22 -5.98
C ASN A 153 13.70 -8.03 -7.08
N ARG A 154 13.57 -8.73 -8.22
CA ARG A 154 14.48 -8.57 -9.37
C ARG A 154 14.40 -7.19 -10.01
N LEU A 155 13.21 -6.58 -9.98
CA LEU A 155 12.99 -5.22 -10.45
C LEU A 155 13.36 -4.15 -9.38
N HIS A 156 13.92 -4.56 -8.26
CA HIS A 156 14.31 -3.68 -7.14
C HIS A 156 13.16 -2.86 -6.52
N PHE A 157 11.93 -3.35 -6.65
CA PHE A 157 10.78 -2.74 -5.98
C PHE A 157 10.68 -3.13 -4.50
N MET A 158 11.28 -4.25 -4.10
CA MET A 158 11.30 -4.74 -2.72
C MET A 158 12.62 -5.43 -2.38
N GLU A 159 12.89 -5.58 -1.08
CA GLU A 159 14.00 -6.38 -0.56
C GLU A 159 13.50 -7.73 0.02
N ARG A 160 14.35 -8.76 -0.06
CA ARG A 160 13.99 -10.14 0.36
C ARG A 160 13.95 -10.38 1.88
N ARG A 161 14.38 -9.42 2.69
CA ARG A 161 14.75 -9.67 4.11
C ARG A 161 13.58 -9.68 5.09
N GLY A 162 12.32 -9.57 4.66
CA GLY A 162 11.14 -9.63 5.55
C GLY A 162 11.02 -8.46 6.54
N SER A 163 11.71 -7.35 6.30
CA SER A 163 11.76 -6.19 7.21
C SER A 163 10.80 -5.07 6.80
N GLY A 164 9.85 -5.33 5.90
CA GLY A 164 8.98 -4.29 5.33
C GLY A 164 8.15 -3.56 6.37
N LEU A 165 7.43 -4.29 7.22
CA LEU A 165 6.60 -3.69 8.27
C LEU A 165 7.44 -2.94 9.31
N THR A 166 8.61 -3.48 9.67
CA THR A 166 9.55 -2.82 10.60
C THR A 166 10.03 -1.48 10.03
N ARG A 167 10.38 -1.43 8.73
CA ARG A 167 10.80 -0.18 8.07
C ARG A 167 9.68 0.86 8.02
N ILE A 168 8.44 0.42 7.83
CA ILE A 168 7.28 1.31 7.89
C ILE A 168 7.23 1.98 9.28
N ILE A 169 7.35 1.22 10.36
CA ILE A 169 7.38 1.77 11.73
C ILE A 169 8.59 2.70 11.92
N GLU A 170 9.78 2.27 11.50
CA GLU A 170 11.02 3.03 11.67
C GLU A 170 10.99 4.37 10.94
N SER A 171 10.26 4.48 9.82
CA SER A 171 10.10 5.74 9.09
C SER A 171 9.31 6.82 9.85
N TYR A 172 8.70 6.45 10.97
CA TYR A 172 7.99 7.34 11.89
C TYR A 172 8.67 7.47 13.25
N ASN A 173 9.97 7.11 13.38
CA ASN A 173 10.67 7.16 14.67
C ASN A 173 10.67 8.56 15.30
N ASP A 174 10.76 9.59 14.47
CA ASP A 174 10.79 11.00 14.91
C ASP A 174 9.38 11.60 15.11
N CYS A 175 8.31 10.78 15.02
CA CYS A 175 6.94 11.23 15.17
C CYS A 175 6.31 10.67 16.45
N ASN A 176 5.41 11.45 17.06
CA ASN A 176 4.63 11.01 18.21
C ASN A 176 3.61 9.93 17.85
N PHE A 177 3.13 9.93 16.62
CA PHE A 177 2.18 8.95 16.09
C PHE A 177 2.92 7.89 15.28
N LYS A 178 2.44 6.64 15.34
CA LYS A 178 3.03 5.51 14.62
C LYS A 178 2.02 4.91 13.66
N PRO A 179 2.47 4.30 12.55
CA PRO A 179 1.59 3.53 11.69
C PRO A 179 0.94 2.38 12.45
N GLU A 180 -0.32 2.11 12.14
CA GLU A 180 -1.10 1.03 12.73
C GLU A 180 -1.35 -0.04 11.68
N PHE A 181 -1.37 -1.31 12.13
CA PHE A 181 -1.64 -2.46 11.29
C PHE A 181 -2.81 -3.22 11.87
N SER A 182 -3.74 -3.61 11.02
CA SER A 182 -4.85 -4.49 11.39
C SER A 182 -5.12 -5.51 10.30
N SER A 183 -5.55 -6.69 10.68
CA SER A 183 -5.99 -7.71 9.75
C SER A 183 -7.20 -8.45 10.30
N ASP A 184 -8.03 -8.91 9.38
CA ASP A 184 -9.08 -9.88 9.62
C ASP A 184 -8.91 -11.05 8.64
N VAL A 185 -9.91 -11.95 8.55
CA VAL A 185 -9.87 -13.09 7.64
C VAL A 185 -9.83 -12.66 6.17
N SER A 186 -10.43 -11.52 5.85
CA SER A 186 -10.69 -11.04 4.49
C SER A 186 -9.76 -9.93 4.04
N SER A 187 -9.08 -9.24 4.95
CA SER A 187 -8.30 -8.06 4.63
C SER A 187 -7.08 -7.84 5.52
N PHE A 188 -6.11 -7.09 4.99
CA PHE A 188 -4.99 -6.51 5.72
C PHE A 188 -4.97 -5.02 5.47
N LYS A 189 -4.91 -4.22 6.55
CA LYS A 189 -4.91 -2.76 6.49
C LYS A 189 -3.68 -2.18 7.19
N VAL A 190 -3.11 -1.15 6.59
CA VAL A 190 -2.14 -0.25 7.24
C VAL A 190 -2.68 1.18 7.25
N VAL A 191 -2.55 1.85 8.37
CA VAL A 191 -2.94 3.25 8.57
C VAL A 191 -1.70 4.07 8.86
N PHE A 192 -1.46 5.09 8.06
CA PHE A 192 -0.37 6.04 8.21
C PHE A 192 -0.92 7.35 8.75
N PRO A 193 -0.50 7.81 9.94
CA PRO A 193 -0.79 9.17 10.38
C PRO A 193 -0.19 10.21 9.42
N ASN A 194 -0.94 11.28 9.13
CA ASN A 194 -0.40 12.42 8.41
C ASN A 194 0.54 13.20 9.34
N LYS A 195 1.81 13.36 8.95
CA LYS A 195 2.83 14.05 9.75
C LYS A 195 2.65 15.57 9.76
N GLY A 196 1.89 16.11 8.80
CA GLY A 196 1.60 17.53 8.67
C GLY A 196 0.27 17.98 9.30
N TYR A 197 -0.47 17.06 9.94
CA TYR A 197 -1.78 17.31 10.52
C TYR A 197 -1.74 17.70 12.01
#